data_38cf83f569d397c864c8f35f202d7736
#
_entry.id   38cf83f569d397c864c8f35f202d7736
#
_cell.length_a   1.000
_cell.length_b   1.000
_cell.length_c   1.000
_cell.angle_alpha   90.00
_cell.angle_beta   90.00
_cell.angle_gamma   90.00
#
_symmetry.space_group_name_H-M   'P 1'
#
loop_
_entity.id
_entity.type
_entity.pdbx_description
1 polymer ?
#
loop_
_entity_poly.entity_id
_entity_poly.type
_entity_poly.pdbx_seq_one_letter_code
_entity_poly.pdbx_strand_id
1 'polypeptide(L)'
;MMKKLSLLLLLTGAFCSITSFDIPVSHKAVLHTIIIDPGHGGFDPGTHGLFSKEKDVTLAISLKLGKAIQDAFPDIKIVFTRTTDVMPGNASTIHEGLRYRADLANTSKGDLFLCIHANSNGHTAGQYEVKHVIGHKWVKKGKRKKKVPIYESSWVKNTTVGTATYIWKPMWGEYKGSAINQKDLGEEDMGDSTVTTINLSSPEARMRAQLYEKKYFSNSATFASLVEDEFVKAGRQSEGVNQREVGIWVLEATGMPSVLIETGYLTNEEEEVYLNSEEGQNEIVQNILDALGRYKDTIEGIHPSINADTSSAGSSGSTIH
;
A
#
# COMPACT_ATOMS: atom_id res chain seq x y z
N MET A 1 40.50 45.68 48.42
CA MET A 1 39.63 44.48 48.29
C MET A 1 38.48 44.62 47.25
N MET A 2 38.24 45.76 46.62
CA MET A 2 37.13 46.01 45.74
C MET A 2 37.37 45.62 44.25
N LYS A 3 38.63 45.44 43.82
CA LYS A 3 38.96 45.10 42.40
C LYS A 3 38.82 43.61 42.04
N LYS A 4 38.72 42.71 43.02
CA LYS A 4 38.54 41.24 42.76
C LYS A 4 37.08 40.81 42.69
N LEU A 5 36.13 41.61 43.17
CA LEU A 5 34.70 41.30 43.16
C LEU A 5 34.06 41.63 41.81
N SER A 6 34.58 42.62 41.09
CA SER A 6 34.02 42.98 39.74
C SER A 6 34.39 42.01 38.64
N LEU A 7 35.46 41.23 38.79
CA LEU A 7 35.87 40.23 37.78
C LEU A 7 35.04 38.93 37.86
N LEU A 8 34.52 38.62 39.07
CA LEU A 8 33.70 37.41 39.27
C LEU A 8 32.27 37.61 38.73
N LEU A 9 31.74 38.82 38.71
CA LEU A 9 30.41 39.14 38.16
C LEU A 9 30.39 39.16 36.61
N LEU A 10 31.54 39.42 35.96
CA LEU A 10 31.67 39.40 34.51
C LEU A 10 31.79 37.96 33.93
N LEU A 11 32.28 37.01 34.71
CA LEU A 11 32.38 35.60 34.31
C LEU A 11 31.07 34.84 34.46
N THR A 12 30.14 35.24 35.33
CA THR A 12 28.82 34.62 35.48
C THR A 12 27.80 35.11 34.45
N GLY A 13 28.02 36.32 33.89
CA GLY A 13 27.15 36.85 32.81
C GLY A 13 27.41 36.27 31.43
N ALA A 14 28.57 35.66 31.16
CA ALA A 14 28.95 35.10 29.86
C ALA A 14 28.51 33.64 29.66
N PHE A 15 27.97 32.95 30.70
CA PHE A 15 27.60 31.54 30.62
C PHE A 15 26.12 31.27 30.33
N CYS A 16 25.29 32.33 30.27
CA CYS A 16 23.85 32.19 29.98
C CYS A 16 23.44 32.47 28.54
N SER A 17 24.38 32.59 27.59
CA SER A 17 24.08 32.98 26.22
C SER A 17 24.28 31.86 25.18
N ILE A 18 24.42 30.62 25.59
CA ILE A 18 24.58 29.54 24.63
C ILE A 18 23.56 28.45 24.98
N THR A 19 22.56 28.34 24.24
CA THR A 19 21.93 27.18 23.64
C THR A 19 20.42 27.42 23.44
N SER A 20 20.08 28.30 22.50
CA SER A 20 18.90 27.98 21.71
C SER A 20 19.36 26.93 20.70
N PHE A 21 19.34 25.67 21.06
CA PHE A 21 19.25 24.61 20.10
C PHE A 21 17.84 24.73 19.52
N ASP A 22 17.71 25.34 18.34
CA ASP A 22 16.55 25.12 17.52
C ASP A 22 16.49 23.62 17.30
N ILE A 23 15.65 22.92 18.07
CA ILE A 23 15.25 21.55 17.76
C ILE A 23 14.58 21.68 16.41
N PRO A 24 15.11 21.03 15.35
CA PRO A 24 14.44 21.07 14.07
C PRO A 24 13.01 20.58 14.30
N VAL A 25 12.03 21.46 14.06
CA VAL A 25 10.63 21.07 14.08
C VAL A 25 10.54 19.97 13.03
N SER A 26 10.42 18.73 13.49
CA SER A 26 10.12 17.63 12.61
C SER A 26 8.80 17.99 11.92
N HIS A 27 8.87 18.36 10.64
CA HIS A 27 7.68 18.54 9.84
C HIS A 27 6.94 17.21 9.86
N LYS A 28 5.83 17.14 10.62
CA LYS A 28 4.94 16.00 10.62
C LYS A 28 4.54 15.76 9.17
N ALA A 29 4.73 14.54 8.71
CA ALA A 29 4.20 14.14 7.42
C ALA A 29 2.67 14.19 7.53
N VAL A 30 2.04 15.15 6.90
CA VAL A 30 0.58 15.27 6.86
C VAL A 30 0.11 14.63 5.56
N LEU A 31 -0.91 13.79 5.66
CA LEU A 31 -1.51 13.12 4.51
C LEU A 31 -2.53 14.09 3.88
N HIS A 32 -2.21 14.65 2.69
CA HIS A 32 -3.08 15.61 2.00
C HIS A 32 -3.73 15.05 0.73
N THR A 33 -3.03 14.18 0.01
CA THR A 33 -3.49 13.64 -1.27
C THR A 33 -3.30 12.13 -1.31
N ILE A 34 -4.39 11.41 -1.49
CA ILE A 34 -4.39 9.95 -1.70
C ILE A 34 -4.76 9.66 -3.14
N ILE A 35 -3.94 8.84 -3.79
CA ILE A 35 -4.23 8.32 -5.12
C ILE A 35 -4.89 6.95 -4.96
N ILE A 36 -6.09 6.78 -5.49
CA ILE A 36 -6.77 5.49 -5.55
C ILE A 36 -6.71 4.98 -6.98
N ASP A 37 -6.15 3.80 -7.12
CA ASP A 37 -5.92 3.15 -8.41
C ASP A 37 -6.74 1.86 -8.52
N PRO A 38 -7.96 1.92 -9.12
CA PRO A 38 -8.71 0.72 -9.42
C PRO A 38 -7.95 -0.13 -10.45
N GLY A 39 -7.57 -1.37 -10.09
CA GLY A 39 -6.84 -2.27 -10.97
C GLY A 39 -7.55 -2.50 -12.31
N HIS A 40 -6.78 -2.77 -13.38
CA HIS A 40 -7.29 -3.07 -14.72
C HIS A 40 -8.13 -1.94 -15.34
N GLY A 41 -9.09 -2.28 -16.22
CA GLY A 41 -10.03 -1.33 -16.84
C GLY A 41 -10.06 -1.39 -18.37
N GLY A 42 -11.19 -1.00 -18.96
CA GLY A 42 -11.39 -1.00 -20.39
C GLY A 42 -11.22 -2.40 -21.02
N PHE A 43 -10.26 -2.54 -21.93
CA PHE A 43 -9.96 -3.81 -22.59
C PHE A 43 -9.19 -4.82 -21.72
N ASP A 44 -8.62 -4.39 -20.60
CA ASP A 44 -7.98 -5.28 -19.64
C ASP A 44 -8.98 -5.70 -18.54
N PRO A 45 -9.51 -6.91 -18.58
CA PRO A 45 -10.53 -7.36 -17.64
C PRO A 45 -9.93 -7.75 -16.28
N GLY A 46 -8.61 -8.00 -16.19
CA GLY A 46 -8.00 -8.69 -15.07
C GLY A 46 -8.46 -10.14 -14.94
N THR A 47 -8.51 -10.63 -13.74
CA THR A 47 -9.02 -11.98 -13.41
C THR A 47 -10.50 -12.11 -13.75
N HIS A 48 -10.88 -13.29 -14.30
CA HIS A 48 -12.28 -13.66 -14.51
C HIS A 48 -12.76 -14.56 -13.38
N GLY A 49 -13.81 -14.15 -12.71
CA GLY A 49 -14.62 -14.99 -11.85
C GLY A 49 -15.59 -15.88 -12.64
N LEU A 50 -16.58 -16.45 -11.97
CA LEU A 50 -17.67 -17.19 -12.61
C LEU A 50 -18.67 -16.26 -13.32
N PHE A 51 -18.94 -15.09 -12.72
CA PHE A 51 -19.94 -14.14 -13.22
C PHE A 51 -19.45 -12.68 -13.26
N SER A 52 -18.26 -12.38 -12.71
CA SER A 52 -17.71 -11.02 -12.64
C SER A 52 -16.29 -10.93 -13.18
N LYS A 53 -15.80 -9.72 -13.36
CA LYS A 53 -14.43 -9.41 -13.79
C LYS A 53 -13.76 -8.54 -12.73
N GLU A 54 -12.48 -8.74 -12.56
CA GLU A 54 -11.70 -7.99 -11.57
C GLU A 54 -11.82 -6.48 -11.75
N LYS A 55 -11.76 -5.99 -13.00
CA LYS A 55 -11.87 -4.55 -13.29
C LYS A 55 -13.16 -3.90 -12.76
N ASP A 56 -14.27 -4.66 -12.71
CA ASP A 56 -15.56 -4.14 -12.27
C ASP A 56 -15.63 -4.11 -10.74
N VAL A 57 -15.15 -5.17 -10.09
CA VAL A 57 -15.05 -5.30 -8.64
C VAL A 57 -14.11 -4.24 -8.05
N THR A 58 -12.92 -4.10 -8.63
CA THR A 58 -11.93 -3.13 -8.15
C THR A 58 -12.41 -1.69 -8.30
N LEU A 59 -13.14 -1.38 -9.39
CA LEU A 59 -13.74 -0.07 -9.57
C LEU A 59 -14.81 0.21 -8.51
N ALA A 60 -15.70 -0.74 -8.25
CA ALA A 60 -16.78 -0.58 -7.28
C ALA A 60 -16.21 -0.34 -5.87
N ILE A 61 -15.27 -1.16 -5.42
CA ILE A 61 -14.62 -1.01 -4.11
C ILE A 61 -13.87 0.33 -4.02
N SER A 62 -13.10 0.69 -5.06
CA SER A 62 -12.33 1.93 -5.08
C SER A 62 -13.19 3.18 -4.98
N LEU A 63 -14.31 3.23 -5.70
CA LEU A 63 -15.22 4.40 -5.65
C LEU A 63 -15.87 4.54 -4.26
N LYS A 64 -16.29 3.43 -3.65
CA LYS A 64 -16.80 3.42 -2.27
C LYS A 64 -15.72 3.86 -1.28
N LEU A 65 -14.47 3.37 -1.44
CA LEU A 65 -13.34 3.73 -0.58
C LEU A 65 -13.05 5.23 -0.66
N GLY A 66 -12.98 5.79 -1.86
CA GLY A 66 -12.72 7.22 -2.02
C GLY A 66 -13.80 8.08 -1.37
N LYS A 67 -15.07 7.69 -1.50
CA LYS A 67 -16.17 8.36 -0.80
C LYS A 67 -16.02 8.25 0.72
N ALA A 68 -15.74 7.06 1.26
CA ALA A 68 -15.58 6.84 2.68
C ALA A 68 -14.42 7.65 3.27
N ILE A 69 -13.29 7.72 2.55
CA ILE A 69 -12.14 8.54 2.96
C ILE A 69 -12.52 10.02 2.98
N GLN A 70 -13.22 10.51 1.97
CA GLN A 70 -13.62 11.90 1.87
C GLN A 70 -14.63 12.30 2.95
N ASP A 71 -15.53 11.38 3.31
CA ASP A 71 -16.50 11.59 4.40
C ASP A 71 -15.80 11.60 5.78
N ALA A 72 -14.81 10.71 6.01
CA ALA A 72 -14.08 10.60 7.28
C ALA A 72 -12.96 11.64 7.44
N PHE A 73 -12.33 12.03 6.35
CA PHE A 73 -11.18 12.94 6.32
C PHE A 73 -11.38 14.02 5.23
N PRO A 74 -12.23 15.03 5.47
CA PRO A 74 -12.62 16.02 4.46
C PRO A 74 -11.46 16.84 3.88
N ASP A 75 -10.37 16.97 4.64
CA ASP A 75 -9.17 17.70 4.22
C ASP A 75 -8.26 16.89 3.28
N ILE A 76 -8.52 15.60 3.11
CA ILE A 76 -7.76 14.74 2.22
C ILE A 76 -8.34 14.80 0.81
N LYS A 77 -7.51 15.21 -0.14
CA LYS A 77 -7.85 15.17 -1.56
C LYS A 77 -7.74 13.75 -2.10
N ILE A 78 -8.79 13.26 -2.77
CA ILE A 78 -8.77 11.98 -3.48
C ILE A 78 -8.59 12.20 -4.97
N VAL A 79 -7.66 11.45 -5.56
CA VAL A 79 -7.42 11.41 -7.01
C VAL A 79 -7.53 9.96 -7.47
N PHE A 80 -8.41 9.71 -8.44
CA PHE A 80 -8.58 8.39 -9.05
C PHE A 80 -7.82 8.29 -10.36
N THR A 81 -7.22 7.13 -10.64
CA THR A 81 -6.61 6.85 -11.95
C THR A 81 -7.67 6.57 -13.02
N ARG A 82 -8.83 6.05 -12.60
CA ARG A 82 -10.05 5.91 -13.39
C ARG A 82 -11.28 5.93 -12.48
N THR A 83 -12.41 6.39 -13.00
CA THR A 83 -13.71 6.42 -12.30
C THR A 83 -14.82 5.70 -13.08
N THR A 84 -14.47 5.15 -14.23
CA THR A 84 -15.36 4.37 -15.12
C THR A 84 -14.60 3.17 -15.67
N ASP A 85 -15.29 2.31 -16.44
CA ASP A 85 -14.65 1.17 -17.11
C ASP A 85 -13.89 1.62 -18.37
N VAL A 86 -12.76 2.29 -18.14
CA VAL A 86 -11.80 2.69 -19.18
C VAL A 86 -10.39 2.23 -18.79
N MET A 87 -9.53 2.02 -19.78
CA MET A 87 -8.09 1.94 -19.50
C MET A 87 -7.63 3.32 -19.00
N PRO A 88 -6.89 3.41 -17.88
CA PRO A 88 -6.38 4.68 -17.37
C PRO A 88 -5.66 5.50 -18.45
N GLY A 89 -6.00 6.80 -18.53
CA GLY A 89 -5.52 7.68 -19.59
C GLY A 89 -6.10 7.40 -20.97
N ASN A 90 -7.17 6.60 -21.10
CA ASN A 90 -7.67 6.08 -22.38
C ASN A 90 -6.57 5.42 -23.23
N ALA A 91 -5.61 4.79 -22.56
CA ALA A 91 -4.44 4.20 -23.18
C ALA A 91 -4.83 3.04 -24.12
N SER A 92 -4.05 2.85 -25.17
CA SER A 92 -4.25 1.80 -26.17
C SER A 92 -3.54 0.50 -25.81
N THR A 93 -2.63 0.53 -24.84
CA THR A 93 -1.87 -0.61 -24.34
C THR A 93 -1.84 -0.63 -22.81
N ILE A 94 -1.65 -1.83 -22.23
CA ILE A 94 -1.47 -1.97 -20.77
C ILE A 94 -0.27 -1.14 -20.29
N HIS A 95 0.83 -1.14 -21.04
CA HIS A 95 2.04 -0.40 -20.68
C HIS A 95 1.82 1.12 -20.61
N GLU A 96 1.11 1.69 -21.57
CA GLU A 96 0.72 3.11 -21.54
C GLU A 96 -0.21 3.41 -20.36
N GLY A 97 -1.17 2.51 -20.07
CA GLY A 97 -2.06 2.63 -18.92
C GLY A 97 -1.30 2.63 -17.59
N LEU A 98 -0.31 1.73 -17.44
CA LEU A 98 0.55 1.70 -16.24
C LEU A 98 1.36 3.00 -16.09
N ARG A 99 1.93 3.52 -17.18
CA ARG A 99 2.63 4.82 -17.16
C ARG A 99 1.71 5.95 -16.72
N TYR A 100 0.53 6.03 -17.31
CA TYR A 100 -0.44 7.07 -16.94
C TYR A 100 -0.79 7.03 -15.45
N ARG A 101 -0.96 5.83 -14.86
CA ARG A 101 -1.22 5.66 -13.42
C ARG A 101 -0.11 6.31 -12.57
N ALA A 102 1.14 5.99 -12.89
CA ALA A 102 2.30 6.52 -12.17
C ALA A 102 2.48 8.03 -12.40
N ASP A 103 2.35 8.50 -13.65
CA ASP A 103 2.49 9.92 -14.01
C ASP A 103 1.41 10.76 -13.33
N LEU A 104 0.15 10.28 -13.31
CA LEU A 104 -0.93 10.96 -12.62
C LEU A 104 -0.66 11.04 -11.11
N ALA A 105 -0.21 9.95 -10.50
CA ALA A 105 0.11 9.91 -9.08
C ALA A 105 1.21 10.93 -8.74
N ASN A 106 2.29 10.94 -9.51
CA ASN A 106 3.44 11.81 -9.30
C ASN A 106 3.09 13.29 -9.55
N THR A 107 2.40 13.61 -10.65
CA THR A 107 1.99 15.00 -10.97
C THR A 107 0.94 15.54 -10.00
N SER A 108 0.11 14.66 -9.44
CA SER A 108 -0.84 15.02 -8.39
C SER A 108 -0.19 15.24 -7.03
N LYS A 109 1.12 14.98 -6.89
CA LYS A 109 1.87 15.06 -5.63
C LYS A 109 1.20 14.21 -4.53
N GLY A 110 0.87 12.96 -4.86
CA GLY A 110 0.26 12.02 -3.92
C GLY A 110 1.15 11.75 -2.71
N ASP A 111 0.54 11.64 -1.53
CA ASP A 111 1.22 11.26 -0.29
C ASP A 111 1.12 9.75 -0.02
N LEU A 112 0.14 9.08 -0.64
CA LEU A 112 -0.08 7.64 -0.56
C LEU A 112 -0.76 7.15 -1.84
N PHE A 113 -0.28 6.04 -2.39
CA PHE A 113 -0.85 5.37 -3.56
C PHE A 113 -1.46 4.02 -3.16
N LEU A 114 -2.77 3.88 -3.37
CA LEU A 114 -3.58 2.70 -3.05
C LEU A 114 -4.05 2.03 -4.32
N CYS A 115 -3.45 0.91 -4.69
CA CYS A 115 -3.88 0.09 -5.82
C CYS A 115 -4.79 -1.02 -5.31
N ILE A 116 -6.02 -1.11 -5.84
CA ILE A 116 -7.04 -2.07 -5.41
C ILE A 116 -7.17 -3.16 -6.45
N HIS A 117 -6.99 -4.41 -6.04
CA HIS A 117 -7.03 -5.60 -6.87
C HIS A 117 -7.87 -6.72 -6.24
N ALA A 118 -8.13 -7.77 -7.02
CA ALA A 118 -8.71 -9.03 -6.54
C ALA A 118 -7.88 -10.20 -7.09
N ASN A 119 -7.38 -11.02 -6.18
CA ASN A 119 -6.40 -12.05 -6.43
C ASN A 119 -6.93 -13.21 -7.29
N SER A 120 -5.99 -13.98 -7.84
CA SER A 120 -6.23 -15.24 -8.52
C SER A 120 -5.17 -16.25 -8.14
N ASN A 121 -5.56 -17.48 -7.91
CA ASN A 121 -4.59 -18.56 -7.70
C ASN A 121 -4.06 -19.18 -9.02
N GLY A 122 -4.33 -18.56 -10.17
CA GLY A 122 -3.87 -19.00 -11.48
C GLY A 122 -4.68 -20.15 -12.08
N HIS A 123 -5.77 -20.58 -11.42
CA HIS A 123 -6.68 -21.59 -11.91
C HIS A 123 -8.01 -20.97 -12.39
N THR A 124 -8.80 -21.75 -13.11
CA THR A 124 -10.16 -21.35 -13.52
C THR A 124 -11.04 -21.12 -12.30
N ALA A 125 -11.96 -20.15 -12.43
CA ALA A 125 -12.93 -19.86 -11.39
C ALA A 125 -13.84 -21.05 -11.09
N GLY A 126 -14.25 -21.21 -9.83
CA GLY A 126 -15.11 -22.25 -9.32
C GLY A 126 -14.42 -23.61 -9.19
N GLN A 127 -13.96 -24.18 -10.29
CA GLN A 127 -13.22 -25.46 -10.28
C GLN A 127 -12.24 -25.56 -11.45
N TYR A 128 -11.21 -26.40 -11.27
CA TYR A 128 -10.16 -26.62 -12.25
C TYR A 128 -9.78 -28.08 -12.37
N GLU A 129 -9.23 -28.45 -13.53
CA GLU A 129 -8.82 -29.82 -13.85
C GLU A 129 -7.43 -30.10 -13.28
N VAL A 130 -7.31 -31.18 -12.49
CA VAL A 130 -6.03 -31.71 -12.02
C VAL A 130 -5.76 -33.04 -12.73
N LYS A 131 -4.55 -33.19 -13.29
CA LYS A 131 -4.12 -34.39 -14.02
C LYS A 131 -3.20 -35.24 -13.15
N HIS A 132 -3.64 -36.47 -12.82
CA HIS A 132 -2.87 -37.46 -12.09
C HIS A 132 -2.24 -38.45 -13.04
N VAL A 133 -0.94 -38.76 -12.85
CA VAL A 133 -0.28 -39.79 -13.63
C VAL A 133 -0.69 -41.16 -13.05
N ILE A 134 -1.51 -41.92 -13.78
CA ILE A 134 -1.98 -43.25 -13.38
C ILE A 134 -1.16 -44.37 -13.96
N GLY A 135 -0.23 -44.09 -14.87
CA GLY A 135 0.62 -45.08 -15.50
C GLY A 135 1.47 -44.48 -16.61
N HIS A 136 2.10 -45.38 -17.37
CA HIS A 136 2.89 -44.97 -18.53
C HIS A 136 2.66 -45.93 -19.68
N LYS A 137 2.70 -45.41 -20.92
CA LYS A 137 2.67 -46.21 -22.15
C LYS A 137 3.86 -45.89 -23.06
N TRP A 138 4.26 -46.86 -23.86
CA TRP A 138 5.30 -46.66 -24.87
C TRP A 138 4.65 -46.19 -26.16
N VAL A 139 5.10 -45.05 -26.66
CA VAL A 139 4.64 -44.47 -27.93
C VAL A 139 5.81 -44.47 -28.90
N LYS A 140 5.57 -44.92 -30.14
CA LYS A 140 6.56 -44.90 -31.22
C LYS A 140 6.65 -43.47 -31.80
N LYS A 141 7.84 -42.85 -31.72
CA LYS A 141 8.14 -41.54 -32.32
C LYS A 141 9.26 -41.72 -33.35
N GLY A 142 8.89 -41.93 -34.62
CA GLY A 142 9.85 -42.31 -35.67
C GLY A 142 10.44 -43.70 -35.42
N LYS A 143 11.78 -43.82 -35.41
CA LYS A 143 12.51 -45.07 -35.15
C LYS A 143 12.68 -45.38 -33.64
N ARG A 144 12.27 -44.48 -32.74
CA ARG A 144 12.47 -44.63 -31.27
C ARG A 144 11.14 -44.84 -30.57
N LYS A 145 11.16 -45.55 -29.42
CA LYS A 145 10.05 -45.63 -28.48
C LYS A 145 10.29 -44.64 -27.35
N LYS A 146 9.26 -43.86 -26.99
CA LYS A 146 9.27 -42.94 -25.87
C LYS A 146 8.21 -43.37 -24.85
N LYS A 147 8.60 -43.43 -23.57
CA LYS A 147 7.68 -43.64 -22.47
C LYS A 147 6.96 -42.33 -22.20
N VAL A 148 5.64 -42.33 -22.27
CA VAL A 148 4.78 -41.17 -22.01
C VAL A 148 3.81 -41.49 -20.89
N PRO A 149 3.50 -40.52 -20.01
CA PRO A 149 2.56 -40.71 -18.93
C PRO A 149 1.13 -40.90 -19.49
N ILE A 150 0.34 -41.69 -18.77
CA ILE A 150 -1.11 -41.77 -18.92
C ILE A 150 -1.69 -40.95 -17.79
N TYR A 151 -2.60 -40.01 -18.15
CA TYR A 151 -3.22 -39.15 -17.16
C TYR A 151 -4.69 -39.55 -16.97
N GLU A 152 -5.12 -39.43 -15.72
CA GLU A 152 -6.52 -39.36 -15.35
C GLU A 152 -6.81 -37.96 -14.83
N SER A 153 -7.92 -37.38 -15.23
CA SER A 153 -8.31 -36.04 -14.84
C SER A 153 -9.40 -36.08 -13.77
N SER A 154 -9.26 -35.22 -12.78
CA SER A 154 -10.31 -34.96 -11.78
C SER A 154 -10.55 -33.47 -11.67
N TRP A 155 -11.79 -33.09 -11.37
CA TRP A 155 -12.15 -31.69 -11.10
C TRP A 155 -12.04 -31.40 -9.60
N VAL A 156 -11.38 -30.31 -9.26
CA VAL A 156 -11.18 -29.85 -7.88
C VAL A 156 -11.81 -28.47 -7.72
N LYS A 157 -12.60 -28.26 -6.64
CA LYS A 157 -13.17 -26.95 -6.32
C LYS A 157 -12.03 -25.98 -6.00
N ASN A 158 -12.14 -24.73 -6.50
CA ASN A 158 -11.21 -23.67 -6.13
C ASN A 158 -11.61 -23.13 -4.77
N THR A 159 -10.82 -23.44 -3.75
CA THR A 159 -11.09 -23.10 -2.33
C THR A 159 -10.09 -22.09 -1.77
N THR A 160 -9.26 -21.49 -2.61
CA THR A 160 -8.30 -20.47 -2.16
C THR A 160 -9.05 -19.21 -1.75
N VAL A 161 -8.76 -18.71 -0.55
CA VAL A 161 -9.41 -17.55 0.06
C VAL A 161 -8.37 -16.64 0.71
N GLY A 162 -8.72 -15.40 0.95
CA GLY A 162 -7.91 -14.49 1.76
C GLY A 162 -7.48 -13.22 1.06
N THR A 163 -6.84 -12.37 1.83
CA THR A 163 -6.28 -11.08 1.41
C THR A 163 -4.76 -11.11 1.39
N ALA A 164 -4.15 -10.23 0.61
CA ALA A 164 -2.72 -10.01 0.62
C ALA A 164 -2.41 -8.56 0.26
N THR A 165 -1.47 -7.93 0.92
CA THR A 165 -1.02 -6.59 0.53
C THR A 165 0.42 -6.64 0.04
N TYR A 166 0.64 -6.13 -1.16
CA TYR A 166 1.96 -6.10 -1.80
C TYR A 166 2.59 -4.73 -1.70
N ILE A 167 3.90 -4.73 -1.43
CA ILE A 167 4.76 -3.56 -1.50
C ILE A 167 5.89 -3.79 -2.51
N TRP A 168 6.51 -2.72 -2.97
CA TRP A 168 7.63 -2.80 -3.91
C TRP A 168 8.90 -3.35 -3.24
N LYS A 169 9.88 -3.82 -4.07
CA LYS A 169 11.17 -4.33 -3.58
C LYS A 169 12.24 -3.23 -3.62
N PRO A 170 13.01 -2.99 -2.55
CA PRO A 170 14.10 -2.01 -2.53
C PRO A 170 15.18 -2.23 -3.60
N MET A 171 15.38 -3.46 -4.08
CA MET A 171 16.36 -3.79 -5.12
C MET A 171 16.09 -3.12 -6.48
N TRP A 172 14.87 -2.63 -6.71
CA TRP A 172 14.43 -1.99 -7.95
C TRP A 172 14.26 -0.47 -7.78
N GLY A 173 14.88 0.10 -6.74
CA GLY A 173 14.73 1.48 -6.30
C GLY A 173 15.19 2.56 -7.27
N GLU A 174 15.88 2.21 -8.39
CA GLU A 174 16.26 3.21 -9.40
C GLU A 174 15.06 3.98 -9.95
N TYR A 175 13.93 3.30 -10.17
CA TYR A 175 12.69 3.94 -10.64
C TYR A 175 12.07 4.81 -9.55
N LYS A 176 11.96 4.30 -8.32
CA LYS A 176 11.36 5.05 -7.21
C LYS A 176 12.18 6.28 -6.83
N GLY A 177 13.50 6.13 -6.79
CA GLY A 177 14.41 7.25 -6.55
C GLY A 177 14.29 8.36 -7.60
N SER A 178 14.04 8.02 -8.86
CA SER A 178 13.81 9.00 -9.94
C SER A 178 12.42 9.63 -9.93
N ALA A 179 11.44 8.98 -9.30
CA ALA A 179 10.06 9.43 -9.23
C ALA A 179 9.74 10.28 -7.98
N ILE A 180 10.70 10.46 -7.05
CA ILE A 180 10.53 11.29 -5.85
C ILE A 180 10.16 12.71 -6.24
N ASN A 181 9.11 13.25 -5.64
CA ASN A 181 8.64 14.60 -5.94
C ASN A 181 9.63 15.67 -5.46
N GLN A 182 9.84 16.71 -6.26
CA GLN A 182 10.69 17.86 -5.93
C GLN A 182 10.30 18.54 -4.61
N LYS A 183 8.98 18.58 -4.30
CA LYS A 183 8.47 19.09 -3.02
C LYS A 183 9.14 18.45 -1.80
N ASP A 184 9.40 17.15 -1.85
CA ASP A 184 10.03 16.42 -0.75
C ASP A 184 11.54 16.71 -0.63
N LEU A 185 12.14 17.25 -1.68
CA LEU A 185 13.56 17.62 -1.70
C LEU A 185 13.83 19.06 -1.22
N GLY A 186 12.78 19.81 -0.82
CA GLY A 186 12.91 21.16 -0.27
C GLY A 186 13.18 22.25 -1.31
N GLU A 187 12.89 22.01 -2.57
CA GLU A 187 12.84 23.06 -3.59
C GLU A 187 11.44 23.68 -3.59
N GLU A 188 11.23 24.61 -2.67
CA GLU A 188 10.08 25.52 -2.71
C GLU A 188 10.26 26.48 -3.88
N ASP A 189 9.26 26.51 -4.75
CA ASP A 189 9.02 27.56 -5.75
C ASP A 189 9.82 27.53 -7.07
N MET A 190 9.41 26.64 -7.97
CA MET A 190 9.56 26.90 -9.41
C MET A 190 8.26 26.49 -10.11
N GLY A 191 7.44 27.48 -10.44
CA GLY A 191 6.24 27.31 -11.25
C GLY A 191 6.61 26.78 -12.63
N ASP A 192 6.06 25.69 -12.94
CA ASP A 192 5.57 25.13 -14.19
C ASP A 192 5.68 23.59 -14.19
N SER A 193 4.57 22.96 -14.57
CA SER A 193 4.34 21.52 -14.47
C SER A 193 5.01 20.75 -15.59
N THR A 194 6.29 20.42 -15.41
CA THR A 194 6.90 19.32 -16.14
C THR A 194 7.47 18.33 -15.12
N VAL A 195 7.14 17.05 -15.26
CA VAL A 195 7.77 15.97 -14.50
C VAL A 195 9.28 16.05 -14.74
N THR A 196 9.96 16.77 -13.87
CA THR A 196 11.41 16.94 -14.00
C THR A 196 12.03 15.72 -13.35
N THR A 197 12.63 14.86 -14.14
CA THR A 197 13.50 13.78 -13.66
C THR A 197 14.52 14.41 -12.72
N ILE A 198 14.55 13.92 -11.45
CA ILE A 198 15.52 14.40 -10.47
C ILE A 198 16.91 14.21 -11.05
N ASN A 199 17.67 15.27 -11.09
CA ASN A 199 19.07 15.20 -11.50
C ASN A 199 19.89 14.52 -10.39
N LEU A 200 19.99 13.20 -10.43
CA LEU A 200 20.79 12.39 -9.51
C LEU A 200 22.30 12.51 -9.76
N SER A 201 22.75 13.54 -10.46
CA SER A 201 24.18 13.72 -10.79
C SER A 201 25.02 14.07 -9.56
N SER A 202 24.46 14.77 -8.55
CA SER A 202 25.20 15.10 -7.33
C SER A 202 25.10 13.99 -6.29
N PRO A 203 26.17 13.80 -5.48
CA PRO A 203 26.14 12.86 -4.35
C PRO A 203 25.04 13.17 -3.35
N GLU A 204 24.77 14.46 -3.09
CA GLU A 204 23.75 14.92 -2.16
C GLU A 204 22.35 14.57 -2.64
N ALA A 205 22.05 14.77 -3.93
CA ALA A 205 20.76 14.41 -4.53
C ALA A 205 20.52 12.88 -4.45
N ARG A 206 21.56 12.08 -4.73
CA ARG A 206 21.49 10.62 -4.58
C ARG A 206 21.22 10.21 -3.13
N MET A 207 21.91 10.82 -2.17
CA MET A 207 21.73 10.52 -0.76
C MET A 207 20.30 10.86 -0.30
N ARG A 208 19.77 12.03 -0.68
CA ARG A 208 18.37 12.41 -0.40
C ARG A 208 17.40 11.40 -1.01
N ALA A 209 17.55 11.05 -2.29
CA ALA A 209 16.71 10.06 -2.96
C ALA A 209 16.69 8.72 -2.20
N GLN A 210 17.85 8.21 -1.75
CA GLN A 210 17.95 6.99 -0.95
C GLN A 210 17.23 7.10 0.41
N LEU A 211 17.29 8.26 1.07
CA LEU A 211 16.58 8.49 2.33
C LEU A 211 15.07 8.48 2.13
N TYR A 212 14.57 9.13 1.07
CA TYR A 212 13.13 9.10 0.74
C TYR A 212 12.68 7.72 0.32
N GLU A 213 13.46 7.01 -0.48
CA GLU A 213 13.20 5.63 -0.85
C GLU A 213 13.01 4.75 0.40
N LYS A 214 13.94 4.83 1.36
CA LYS A 214 13.83 4.11 2.62
C LYS A 214 12.59 4.51 3.43
N LYS A 215 12.28 5.81 3.48
CA LYS A 215 11.08 6.32 4.14
C LYS A 215 9.80 5.79 3.49
N TYR A 216 9.72 5.84 2.16
CA TYR A 216 8.54 5.35 1.43
C TYR A 216 8.35 3.85 1.58
N PHE A 217 9.45 3.08 1.56
CA PHE A 217 9.39 1.65 1.84
C PHE A 217 8.85 1.36 3.25
N SER A 218 9.38 2.03 4.27
CA SER A 218 8.92 1.88 5.66
C SER A 218 7.45 2.25 5.80
N ASN A 219 7.02 3.36 5.20
CA ASN A 219 5.64 3.82 5.26
C ASN A 219 4.69 2.87 4.49
N SER A 220 5.12 2.35 3.33
CA SER A 220 4.36 1.32 2.60
C SER A 220 4.18 0.05 3.43
N ALA A 221 5.25 -0.43 4.06
CA ALA A 221 5.20 -1.61 4.93
C ALA A 221 4.31 -1.40 6.15
N THR A 222 4.38 -0.22 6.78
CA THR A 222 3.53 0.15 7.90
C THR A 222 2.07 0.13 7.50
N PHE A 223 1.70 0.82 6.40
CA PHE A 223 0.32 0.86 5.94
C PHE A 223 -0.19 -0.53 5.54
N ALA A 224 0.62 -1.30 4.78
CA ALA A 224 0.27 -2.66 4.37
C ALA A 224 0.00 -3.58 5.58
N SER A 225 0.84 -3.50 6.63
CA SER A 225 0.61 -4.27 7.86
C SER A 225 -0.68 -3.87 8.55
N LEU A 226 -1.00 -2.58 8.60
CA LEU A 226 -2.25 -2.10 9.20
C LEU A 226 -3.47 -2.57 8.42
N VAL A 227 -3.41 -2.61 7.08
CA VAL A 227 -4.48 -3.15 6.23
C VAL A 227 -4.73 -4.63 6.52
N GLU A 228 -3.68 -5.44 6.54
CA GLU A 228 -3.82 -6.87 6.83
C GLU A 228 -4.27 -7.13 8.27
N ASP A 229 -3.84 -6.32 9.25
CA ASP A 229 -4.34 -6.38 10.63
C ASP A 229 -5.87 -6.16 10.69
N GLU A 230 -6.40 -5.17 9.96
CA GLU A 230 -7.85 -4.90 9.97
C GLU A 230 -8.63 -6.03 9.25
N PHE A 231 -8.12 -6.58 8.15
CA PHE A 231 -8.72 -7.75 7.53
C PHE A 231 -8.77 -8.97 8.48
N VAL A 232 -7.69 -9.22 9.22
CA VAL A 232 -7.65 -10.30 10.23
C VAL A 232 -8.66 -10.06 11.36
N LYS A 233 -8.78 -8.81 11.85
CA LYS A 233 -9.78 -8.43 12.88
C LYS A 233 -11.22 -8.65 12.40
N ALA A 234 -11.48 -8.41 11.10
CA ALA A 234 -12.77 -8.69 10.47
C ALA A 234 -13.00 -10.21 10.21
N GLY A 235 -12.07 -11.07 10.61
CA GLY A 235 -12.18 -12.52 10.43
C GLY A 235 -11.75 -13.05 9.07
N ARG A 236 -11.16 -12.20 8.20
CA ARG A 236 -10.62 -12.61 6.91
C ARG A 236 -9.30 -13.38 7.11
N GLN A 237 -9.05 -14.36 6.26
CA GLN A 237 -7.71 -14.96 6.16
C GLN A 237 -6.78 -13.96 5.49
N SER A 238 -5.57 -13.83 6.00
CA SER A 238 -4.56 -12.93 5.46
C SER A 238 -3.30 -13.71 5.09
N GLU A 239 -2.77 -13.48 3.89
CA GLU A 239 -1.45 -13.93 3.47
C GLU A 239 -0.36 -12.95 3.91
N GLY A 240 -0.75 -11.84 4.56
CA GLY A 240 0.14 -10.82 5.08
C GLY A 240 0.71 -9.88 4.03
N VAL A 241 1.79 -9.20 4.43
CA VAL A 241 2.51 -8.25 3.57
C VAL A 241 3.53 -8.99 2.72
N ASN A 242 3.45 -8.83 1.42
CA ASN A 242 4.23 -9.58 0.46
C ASN A 242 5.03 -8.68 -0.51
N GLN A 243 6.03 -9.29 -1.14
CA GLN A 243 6.79 -8.70 -2.25
C GLN A 243 6.86 -9.73 -3.37
N ARG A 244 6.52 -9.35 -4.60
CA ARG A 244 6.66 -10.26 -5.75
C ARG A 244 8.12 -10.32 -6.23
N GLU A 245 8.56 -11.48 -6.73
CA GLU A 245 9.89 -11.63 -7.35
C GLU A 245 10.02 -10.76 -8.61
N VAL A 246 8.98 -10.74 -9.43
CA VAL A 246 8.84 -9.77 -10.52
C VAL A 246 8.13 -8.55 -9.94
N GLY A 247 8.80 -7.42 -9.97
CA GLY A 247 8.31 -6.17 -9.37
C GLY A 247 6.95 -5.75 -9.92
N ILE A 248 6.19 -5.02 -9.09
CA ILE A 248 4.94 -4.39 -9.50
C ILE A 248 5.30 -2.97 -9.96
N TRP A 249 5.47 -2.82 -11.28
CA TRP A 249 6.05 -1.61 -11.86
C TRP A 249 5.38 -0.31 -11.40
N VAL A 250 4.06 -0.27 -11.28
CA VAL A 250 3.34 0.94 -10.85
C VAL A 250 3.72 1.36 -9.42
N LEU A 251 3.96 0.39 -8.52
CA LEU A 251 4.42 0.69 -7.16
C LEU A 251 5.87 1.20 -7.12
N GLU A 252 6.68 0.78 -8.09
CA GLU A 252 8.08 1.22 -8.22
C GLU A 252 8.19 2.60 -8.87
N ALA A 253 7.29 2.91 -9.81
CA ALA A 253 7.31 4.15 -10.58
C ALA A 253 6.63 5.34 -9.88
N THR A 254 5.97 5.13 -8.74
CA THR A 254 5.33 6.21 -7.96
C THR A 254 6.28 6.77 -6.92
N GLY A 255 6.40 8.11 -6.84
CA GLY A 255 7.31 8.83 -5.92
C GLY A 255 6.73 9.05 -4.52
N MET A 256 6.01 8.07 -3.98
CA MET A 256 5.36 8.11 -2.67
C MET A 256 5.25 6.70 -2.07
N PRO A 257 4.88 6.55 -0.77
CA PRO A 257 4.44 5.27 -0.23
C PRO A 257 3.35 4.66 -1.08
N SER A 258 3.47 3.38 -1.43
CA SER A 258 2.57 2.72 -2.37
C SER A 258 2.34 1.26 -1.99
N VAL A 259 1.09 0.83 -2.07
CA VAL A 259 0.66 -0.54 -1.80
C VAL A 259 -0.32 -1.03 -2.86
N LEU A 260 -0.35 -2.34 -3.09
CA LEU A 260 -1.38 -3.04 -3.86
C LEU A 260 -2.09 -3.99 -2.91
N ILE A 261 -3.40 -3.81 -2.78
CA ILE A 261 -4.26 -4.56 -1.87
C ILE A 261 -5.07 -5.57 -2.70
N GLU A 262 -4.81 -6.86 -2.50
CA GLU A 262 -5.60 -7.97 -3.02
C GLU A 262 -6.73 -8.25 -2.03
N THR A 263 -7.94 -7.85 -2.37
CA THR A 263 -9.09 -7.85 -1.45
C THR A 263 -9.75 -9.22 -1.26
N GLY A 264 -9.38 -10.22 -2.05
CA GLY A 264 -9.90 -11.58 -2.00
C GLY A 264 -9.64 -12.31 -3.31
N TYR A 265 -9.95 -13.60 -3.37
CA TYR A 265 -9.73 -14.46 -4.54
C TYR A 265 -10.97 -14.51 -5.43
N LEU A 266 -10.98 -13.76 -6.55
CA LEU A 266 -12.10 -13.73 -7.49
C LEU A 266 -12.36 -15.09 -8.16
N THR A 267 -11.38 -15.99 -8.15
CA THR A 267 -11.52 -17.35 -8.68
C THR A 267 -12.20 -18.34 -7.73
N ASN A 268 -12.45 -17.95 -6.47
CA ASN A 268 -13.25 -18.70 -5.51
C ASN A 268 -14.69 -18.20 -5.54
N GLU A 269 -15.65 -19.13 -5.69
CA GLU A 269 -17.08 -18.81 -5.84
C GLU A 269 -17.67 -18.04 -4.64
N GLU A 270 -17.28 -18.40 -3.41
CA GLU A 270 -17.78 -17.78 -2.19
C GLU A 270 -17.17 -16.36 -2.01
N GLU A 271 -15.86 -16.22 -2.31
CA GLU A 271 -15.19 -14.91 -2.32
C GLU A 271 -15.72 -14.01 -3.45
N GLU A 272 -16.00 -14.56 -4.63
CA GLU A 272 -16.57 -13.77 -5.72
C GLU A 272 -17.94 -13.20 -5.34
N VAL A 273 -18.80 -13.98 -4.68
CA VAL A 273 -20.10 -13.50 -4.18
C VAL A 273 -19.88 -12.40 -3.14
N TYR A 274 -18.95 -12.58 -2.20
CA TYR A 274 -18.62 -11.58 -1.18
C TYR A 274 -18.09 -10.28 -1.80
N LEU A 275 -17.12 -10.37 -2.71
CA LEU A 275 -16.51 -9.22 -3.38
C LEU A 275 -17.49 -8.42 -4.25
N ASN A 276 -18.55 -9.05 -4.73
CA ASN A 276 -19.60 -8.41 -5.51
C ASN A 276 -20.81 -7.97 -4.67
N SER A 277 -20.88 -8.37 -3.41
CA SER A 277 -21.97 -7.95 -2.52
C SER A 277 -21.74 -6.52 -1.99
N GLU A 278 -22.82 -5.82 -1.70
CA GLU A 278 -22.73 -4.50 -1.08
C GLU A 278 -22.11 -4.57 0.32
N GLU A 279 -22.51 -5.59 1.09
CA GLU A 279 -22.03 -5.85 2.44
C GLU A 279 -20.52 -6.12 2.44
N GLY A 280 -20.04 -7.07 1.62
CA GLY A 280 -18.61 -7.40 1.53
C GLY A 280 -17.76 -6.22 1.06
N GLN A 281 -18.23 -5.46 0.06
CA GLN A 281 -17.52 -4.26 -0.38
C GLN A 281 -17.45 -3.18 0.69
N ASN A 282 -18.54 -2.97 1.47
CA ASN A 282 -18.55 -2.00 2.56
C ASN A 282 -17.62 -2.44 3.71
N GLU A 283 -17.55 -3.74 4.02
CA GLU A 283 -16.64 -4.28 5.02
C GLU A 283 -15.16 -4.09 4.59
N ILE A 284 -14.82 -4.41 3.33
CA ILE A 284 -13.48 -4.18 2.78
C ILE A 284 -13.11 -2.70 2.87
N VAL A 285 -14.02 -1.81 2.48
CA VAL A 285 -13.82 -0.36 2.55
C VAL A 285 -13.60 0.10 3.97
N GLN A 286 -14.38 -0.40 4.94
CA GLN A 286 -14.21 -0.05 6.34
C GLN A 286 -12.87 -0.50 6.89
N ASN A 287 -12.43 -1.72 6.58
CA ASN A 287 -11.13 -2.24 7.01
C ASN A 287 -9.97 -1.38 6.48
N ILE A 288 -10.01 -0.97 5.21
CA ILE A 288 -8.99 -0.09 4.62
C ILE A 288 -9.05 1.31 5.25
N LEU A 289 -10.24 1.82 5.53
CA LEU A 289 -10.45 3.13 6.16
C LEU A 289 -9.91 3.15 7.60
N ASP A 290 -10.15 2.10 8.38
CA ASP A 290 -9.64 1.97 9.75
C ASP A 290 -8.09 1.88 9.75
N ALA A 291 -7.53 1.10 8.82
CA ALA A 291 -6.08 1.05 8.61
C ALA A 291 -5.50 2.44 8.25
N LEU A 292 -6.21 3.21 7.41
CA LEU A 292 -5.80 4.56 7.03
C LEU A 292 -5.82 5.53 8.22
N GLY A 293 -6.82 5.45 9.10
CA GLY A 293 -6.88 6.23 10.33
C GLY A 293 -5.68 5.96 11.22
N ARG A 294 -5.39 4.68 11.50
CA ARG A 294 -4.22 4.24 12.29
C ARG A 294 -2.89 4.66 11.64
N TYR A 295 -2.79 4.57 10.33
CA TYR A 295 -1.61 5.00 9.58
C TYR A 295 -1.40 6.51 9.72
N LYS A 296 -2.45 7.30 9.54
CA LYS A 296 -2.43 8.75 9.70
C LYS A 296 -1.94 9.14 11.10
N ASP A 297 -2.49 8.54 12.14
CA ASP A 297 -2.06 8.77 13.53
C ASP A 297 -0.57 8.43 13.73
N THR A 298 -0.10 7.34 13.12
CA THR A 298 1.29 6.90 13.19
C THR A 298 2.25 7.91 12.56
N ILE A 299 1.95 8.38 11.34
CA ILE A 299 2.83 9.32 10.63
C ILE A 299 2.78 10.75 11.20
N GLU A 300 1.67 11.11 11.82
CA GLU A 300 1.49 12.39 12.50
C GLU A 300 2.01 12.37 13.94
N GLY A 301 2.43 11.19 14.43
CA GLY A 301 2.95 11.02 15.80
C GLY A 301 1.88 11.26 16.87
N ILE A 302 0.62 10.99 16.53
CA ILE A 302 -0.47 10.97 17.49
C ILE A 302 -0.43 9.59 18.15
N HIS A 303 0.16 9.50 19.33
CA HIS A 303 0.07 8.29 20.13
C HIS A 303 -1.33 8.25 20.76
N PRO A 304 -2.12 7.16 20.60
CA PRO A 304 -3.31 7.01 21.39
C PRO A 304 -2.89 7.04 22.86
N SER A 305 -3.43 7.99 23.62
CA SER A 305 -3.26 8.02 25.06
C SER A 305 -3.79 6.70 25.60
N ILE A 306 -2.91 5.86 26.13
CA ILE A 306 -3.30 4.69 26.91
C ILE A 306 -3.94 5.28 28.18
N ASN A 307 -5.25 5.51 28.15
CA ASN A 307 -6.00 5.73 29.38
C ASN A 307 -5.95 4.40 30.13
N ALA A 308 -4.97 4.28 31.01
CA ALA A 308 -4.96 3.28 32.04
C ALA A 308 -6.17 3.57 32.94
N ASP A 309 -7.26 2.87 32.65
CA ASP A 309 -8.40 2.76 33.55
C ASP A 309 -7.94 2.02 34.80
N THR A 310 -7.23 2.75 35.69
CA THR A 310 -7.01 2.35 37.08
C THR A 310 -8.26 2.74 37.87
N SER A 311 -9.40 2.14 37.56
CA SER A 311 -10.54 2.20 38.45
C SER A 311 -10.33 1.22 39.58
N SER A 312 -9.86 1.75 40.71
CA SER A 312 -10.23 1.39 42.09
C SER A 312 -10.49 -0.08 42.38
N ALA A 313 -9.44 -0.81 42.74
CA ALA A 313 -9.63 -1.93 43.67
C ALA A 313 -9.91 -1.35 45.07
N GLY A 314 -11.20 -1.28 45.42
CA GLY A 314 -11.66 -0.94 46.77
C GLY A 314 -11.16 -1.93 47.79
N SER A 315 -10.38 -1.48 48.72
CA SER A 315 -9.98 -2.13 49.94
C SER A 315 -11.23 -2.34 50.83
N SER A 316 -11.75 -3.55 50.84
CA SER A 316 -12.68 -3.97 51.91
C SER A 316 -11.87 -4.63 53.02
N GLY A 317 -11.55 -3.87 54.05
CA GLY A 317 -11.04 -4.38 55.32
C GLY A 317 -12.08 -5.26 56.01
N SER A 318 -11.78 -6.53 56.21
CA SER A 318 -12.50 -7.43 57.09
C SER A 318 -11.90 -7.35 58.48
N THR A 319 -12.64 -6.77 59.41
CA THR A 319 -12.35 -6.81 60.87
C THR A 319 -12.92 -8.12 61.40
N ILE A 320 -12.03 -8.95 61.95
CA ILE A 320 -12.40 -10.16 62.71
C ILE A 320 -12.65 -9.75 64.16
N HIS A 321 -13.81 -10.16 64.66
CA HIS A 321 -14.04 -10.48 66.11
C HIS A 321 -14.52 -11.91 66.22
#